data_41385cfd4e69e627d7a9187f159b87c0
#
_entry.id   41385cfd4e69e627d7a9187f159b87c0
#
_cell.length_a   1.000
_cell.length_b   1.000
_cell.length_c   1.000
_cell.angle_alpha   90.00
_cell.angle_beta   90.00
_cell.angle_gamma   90.00
#
_symmetry.space_group_name_H-M   'P 1'
#
loop_
_entity.id
_entity.type
_entity.pdbx_description
1 polymer ?
#
loop_
_entity_poly.entity_id
_entity_poly.type
_entity_poly.pdbx_seq_one_letter_code
_entity_poly.pdbx_strand_id
1 'polypeptide(L)'
;MKAIELSDGEHVPVLGQGTWRMGENTGAHKDEVAALRLGIELGMTLIDTAEMYGDGGAEKVVADAIEDQRDRVFVVTKVYPLNASRTELPKACERSLKRLRTDAIDLYLLHWRERQTRLVETVDAFENLRAAGKIKCWGVSNFDVDDMQELWSVENGTSCAANQVLYNLENREIESGLLRWSEENKVPIMAYSPVGHGRGLLENATLTKIAERHGTTTSQIALAWVLRQPGMIAIPKASNEEHVRDNARSIEIKLTSEDFAELDREFPAPKSKKPLPML
;
A
#
# COMPACT_ATOMS: atom_id res chain seq x y z
N MET A 1 16.65 0.46 6.52
CA MET A 1 15.25 0.07 6.81
C MET A 1 15.11 -1.44 6.58
N LYS A 2 14.24 -2.15 7.34
CA LYS A 2 13.93 -3.56 7.06
C LYS A 2 13.23 -3.69 5.71
N ALA A 3 13.55 -4.72 4.93
CA ALA A 3 12.95 -4.97 3.62
C ALA A 3 12.31 -6.37 3.58
N ILE A 4 11.39 -6.56 2.67
CA ILE A 4 10.80 -7.85 2.30
C ILE A 4 10.97 -8.08 0.81
N GLU A 5 10.98 -9.35 0.42
CA GLU A 5 11.04 -9.79 -0.96
C GLU A 5 9.63 -9.94 -1.51
N LEU A 6 9.35 -9.34 -2.67
CA LEU A 6 8.13 -9.58 -3.43
C LEU A 6 8.23 -10.90 -4.20
N SER A 7 7.11 -11.41 -4.71
CA SER A 7 7.08 -12.71 -5.42
C SER A 7 7.93 -12.76 -6.70
N ASP A 8 8.32 -11.60 -7.24
CA ASP A 8 9.21 -11.46 -8.41
C ASP A 8 10.70 -11.33 -8.03
N GLY A 9 11.04 -11.36 -6.73
CA GLY A 9 12.41 -11.25 -6.22
C GLY A 9 12.87 -9.83 -5.90
N GLU A 10 12.07 -8.81 -6.18
CA GLU A 10 12.38 -7.42 -5.82
C GLU A 10 12.29 -7.21 -4.30
N HIS A 11 13.21 -6.42 -3.74
CA HIS A 11 13.24 -6.11 -2.31
C HIS A 11 12.72 -4.69 -2.06
N VAL A 12 11.67 -4.58 -1.25
CA VAL A 12 11.03 -3.30 -0.93
C VAL A 12 11.03 -3.06 0.58
N PRO A 13 11.10 -1.79 1.04
CA PRO A 13 11.03 -1.48 2.46
C PRO A 13 9.66 -1.87 3.03
N VAL A 14 9.64 -2.34 4.28
CA VAL A 14 8.38 -2.66 5.00
C VAL A 14 7.51 -1.43 5.29
N LEU A 15 8.08 -0.23 5.21
CA LEU A 15 7.40 1.04 5.41
C LEU A 15 7.61 1.91 4.17
N GLY A 16 6.54 2.21 3.48
CA GLY A 16 6.48 3.10 2.32
C GLY A 16 5.71 4.39 2.61
N GLN A 17 5.31 5.08 1.55
CA GLN A 17 4.60 6.36 1.60
C GLN A 17 3.35 6.29 0.70
N GLY A 18 2.16 6.54 1.27
CA GLY A 18 0.93 6.69 0.51
C GLY A 18 0.71 8.13 0.05
N THR A 19 0.03 8.31 -1.08
CA THR A 19 -0.24 9.63 -1.67
C THR A 19 -1.72 9.97 -1.83
N TRP A 20 -2.60 9.23 -1.16
CA TRP A 20 -4.02 9.53 -1.23
C TRP A 20 -4.32 10.97 -0.82
N ARG A 21 -5.14 11.68 -1.60
CA ARG A 21 -5.43 13.13 -1.51
C ARG A 21 -4.26 14.07 -1.79
N MET A 22 -3.11 13.60 -2.23
CA MET A 22 -2.09 14.49 -2.78
C MET A 22 -2.48 14.94 -4.18
N GLY A 23 -2.03 16.13 -4.56
CA GLY A 23 -2.31 16.73 -5.87
C GLY A 23 -3.74 17.25 -6.07
N GLU A 24 -4.61 17.22 -5.04
CA GLU A 24 -5.95 17.83 -5.07
C GLU A 24 -5.90 19.36 -4.86
N ASN A 25 -4.91 19.84 -4.12
CA ASN A 25 -4.71 21.24 -3.81
C ASN A 25 -3.36 21.73 -4.37
N THR A 26 -3.40 22.59 -5.37
CA THR A 26 -2.19 23.15 -5.99
C THR A 26 -1.32 23.97 -5.02
N GLY A 27 -1.93 24.55 -3.98
CA GLY A 27 -1.19 25.28 -2.94
C GLY A 27 -0.36 24.37 -2.03
N ALA A 28 -0.74 23.11 -1.88
CA ALA A 28 -0.02 22.12 -1.06
C ALA A 28 1.10 21.38 -1.81
N HIS A 29 1.18 21.53 -3.13
CA HIS A 29 2.05 20.73 -3.99
C HIS A 29 3.53 20.70 -3.55
N LYS A 30 4.09 21.86 -3.20
CA LYS A 30 5.49 21.96 -2.75
C LYS A 30 5.74 21.20 -1.45
N ASP A 31 4.83 21.29 -0.51
CA ASP A 31 4.95 20.61 0.79
C ASP A 31 4.78 19.09 0.62
N GLU A 32 3.89 18.65 -0.27
CA GLU A 32 3.68 17.25 -0.61
C GLU A 32 4.94 16.65 -1.27
N VAL A 33 5.56 17.36 -2.21
CA VAL A 33 6.83 16.97 -2.84
C VAL A 33 7.95 16.89 -1.79
N ALA A 34 8.07 17.91 -0.93
CA ALA A 34 9.09 17.94 0.13
C ALA A 34 8.90 16.77 1.11
N ALA A 35 7.66 16.46 1.50
CA ALA A 35 7.34 15.34 2.36
C ALA A 35 7.77 13.99 1.75
N LEU A 36 7.47 13.73 0.47
CA LEU A 36 7.88 12.51 -0.22
C LEU A 36 9.42 12.42 -0.34
N ARG A 37 10.10 13.50 -0.68
CA ARG A 37 11.58 13.54 -0.75
C ARG A 37 12.22 13.23 0.59
N LEU A 38 11.72 13.82 1.68
CA LEU A 38 12.19 13.51 3.03
C LEU A 38 11.97 12.02 3.36
N GLY A 39 10.82 11.46 2.99
CA GLY A 39 10.57 10.03 3.21
C GLY A 39 11.56 9.13 2.47
N ILE A 40 11.92 9.46 1.23
CA ILE A 40 12.96 8.75 0.46
C ILE A 40 14.31 8.83 1.18
N GLU A 41 14.70 10.02 1.68
CA GLU A 41 15.95 10.22 2.46
C GLU A 41 15.97 9.37 3.73
N LEU A 42 14.81 9.19 4.39
CA LEU A 42 14.66 8.36 5.58
C LEU A 42 14.54 6.86 5.28
N GLY A 43 14.61 6.46 3.99
CA GLY A 43 14.61 5.07 3.55
C GLY A 43 13.21 4.51 3.25
N MET A 44 12.14 5.31 3.29
CA MET A 44 10.79 4.95 2.82
C MET A 44 10.72 5.09 1.30
N THR A 45 11.50 4.29 0.59
CA THR A 45 11.70 4.38 -0.87
C THR A 45 10.58 3.77 -1.69
N LEU A 46 9.60 3.10 -1.09
CA LEU A 46 8.37 2.68 -1.77
C LEU A 46 7.34 3.81 -1.70
N ILE A 47 6.84 4.24 -2.85
CA ILE A 47 5.79 5.27 -2.95
C ILE A 47 4.57 4.68 -3.65
N ASP A 48 3.43 4.72 -2.95
CA ASP A 48 2.14 4.24 -3.44
C ASP A 48 1.25 5.39 -3.89
N THR A 49 0.79 5.33 -5.13
CA THR A 49 -0.15 6.27 -5.75
C THR A 49 -1.23 5.56 -6.56
N ALA A 50 -2.07 6.28 -7.28
CA ALA A 50 -3.06 5.74 -8.22
C ALA A 50 -3.48 6.78 -9.27
N GLU A 51 -3.91 6.31 -10.46
CA GLU A 51 -4.43 7.21 -11.52
C GLU A 51 -5.66 8.00 -11.06
N MET A 52 -6.47 7.47 -10.13
CA MET A 52 -7.65 8.15 -9.63
C MET A 52 -7.36 9.21 -8.55
N TYR A 53 -6.19 9.21 -7.90
CA TYR A 53 -5.90 10.16 -6.82
C TYR A 53 -5.68 11.56 -7.38
N GLY A 54 -6.58 12.49 -7.01
CA GLY A 54 -6.55 13.86 -7.53
C GLY A 54 -6.64 13.91 -9.07
N ASP A 55 -7.34 12.95 -9.71
CA ASP A 55 -7.41 12.81 -11.17
C ASP A 55 -6.01 12.79 -11.84
N GLY A 56 -5.14 11.96 -11.27
CA GLY A 56 -3.74 11.85 -11.66
C GLY A 56 -2.83 12.96 -11.11
N GLY A 57 -3.35 13.83 -10.25
CA GLY A 57 -2.57 14.87 -9.56
C GLY A 57 -1.52 14.28 -8.64
N ALA A 58 -1.86 13.20 -7.91
CA ALA A 58 -0.91 12.52 -7.02
C ALA A 58 0.27 11.91 -7.80
N GLU A 59 0.05 11.32 -8.97
CA GLU A 59 1.14 10.80 -9.82
C GLU A 59 2.09 11.92 -10.28
N LYS A 60 1.58 13.15 -10.49
CA LYS A 60 2.44 14.31 -10.83
C LYS A 60 3.26 14.77 -9.62
N VAL A 61 2.68 14.77 -8.41
CA VAL A 61 3.43 15.03 -7.16
C VAL A 61 4.56 14.02 -6.99
N VAL A 62 4.27 12.74 -7.21
CA VAL A 62 5.30 11.68 -7.18
C VAL A 62 6.38 11.93 -8.23
N ALA A 63 6.00 12.27 -9.47
CA ALA A 63 6.97 12.58 -10.54
C ALA A 63 7.95 13.69 -10.14
N ASP A 64 7.46 14.80 -9.54
CA ASP A 64 8.29 15.91 -9.07
C ASP A 64 9.19 15.50 -7.89
N ALA A 65 8.71 14.58 -7.04
CA ALA A 65 9.48 14.10 -5.89
C ALA A 65 10.65 13.19 -6.30
N ILE A 66 10.48 12.39 -7.37
CA ILE A 66 11.47 11.38 -7.79
C ILE A 66 12.33 11.80 -9.00
N GLU A 67 12.17 13.04 -9.52
CA GLU A 67 12.79 13.52 -10.76
C GLU A 67 14.30 13.19 -10.84
N ASP A 68 15.04 13.43 -9.76
CA ASP A 68 16.50 13.23 -9.70
C ASP A 68 16.92 11.89 -9.07
N GLN A 69 15.97 11.01 -8.73
CA GLN A 69 16.24 9.81 -7.93
C GLN A 69 15.33 8.62 -8.26
N ARG A 70 14.81 8.56 -9.49
CA ARG A 70 13.89 7.51 -9.95
C ARG A 70 14.40 6.10 -9.65
N ASP A 71 15.67 5.84 -9.85
CA ASP A 71 16.31 4.53 -9.67
C ASP A 71 16.40 4.10 -8.19
N ARG A 72 16.19 5.02 -7.25
CA ARG A 72 16.18 4.75 -5.82
C ARG A 72 14.79 4.44 -5.28
N VAL A 73 13.76 4.63 -6.10
CA VAL A 73 12.36 4.61 -5.65
C VAL A 73 11.60 3.49 -6.34
N PHE A 74 10.88 2.71 -5.54
CA PHE A 74 9.94 1.71 -6.00
C PHE A 74 8.55 2.35 -6.10
N VAL A 75 8.08 2.59 -7.31
CA VAL A 75 6.80 3.26 -7.58
C VAL A 75 5.69 2.26 -7.76
N VAL A 76 4.66 2.37 -6.93
CA VAL A 76 3.41 1.63 -7.04
C VAL A 76 2.32 2.57 -7.52
N THR A 77 1.64 2.22 -8.60
CA THR A 77 0.39 2.90 -8.99
C THR A 77 -0.68 1.89 -9.36
N LYS A 78 -1.91 2.35 -9.60
CA LYS A 78 -3.08 1.47 -9.73
C LYS A 78 -3.92 1.87 -10.94
N VAL A 79 -4.38 0.87 -11.70
CA VAL A 79 -5.38 1.06 -12.74
C VAL A 79 -6.78 1.08 -12.11
N TYR A 80 -7.59 2.05 -12.51
CA TYR A 80 -9.01 2.10 -12.15
C TYR A 80 -9.75 0.89 -12.76
N PRO A 81 -10.64 0.21 -12.03
CA PRO A 81 -11.25 -1.05 -12.49
C PRO A 81 -11.97 -0.96 -13.83
N LEU A 82 -12.61 0.18 -14.13
CA LEU A 82 -13.25 0.38 -15.45
C LEU A 82 -12.25 0.42 -16.62
N ASN A 83 -10.96 0.63 -16.33
CA ASN A 83 -9.88 0.59 -17.30
C ASN A 83 -9.15 -0.76 -17.34
N ALA A 84 -9.62 -1.79 -16.62
CA ALA A 84 -8.91 -3.05 -16.44
C ALA A 84 -9.08 -4.06 -17.59
N SER A 85 -9.77 -3.71 -18.68
CA SER A 85 -9.93 -4.57 -19.84
C SER A 85 -8.65 -4.70 -20.66
N ARG A 86 -8.56 -5.73 -21.50
CA ARG A 86 -7.41 -5.97 -22.40
C ARG A 86 -7.04 -4.76 -23.26
N THR A 87 -8.03 -3.93 -23.65
CA THR A 87 -7.82 -2.76 -24.52
C THR A 87 -7.57 -1.47 -23.77
N GLU A 88 -8.16 -1.28 -22.60
CA GLU A 88 -8.08 -0.02 -21.86
C GLU A 88 -6.91 0.02 -20.85
N LEU A 89 -6.51 -1.13 -20.29
CA LEU A 89 -5.42 -1.20 -19.31
C LEU A 89 -4.09 -0.72 -19.88
N PRO A 90 -3.67 -1.08 -21.11
CA PRO A 90 -2.47 -0.51 -21.71
C PRO A 90 -2.53 1.01 -21.90
N LYS A 91 -3.69 1.55 -22.27
CA LYS A 91 -3.88 3.01 -22.42
C LYS A 91 -3.82 3.74 -21.07
N ALA A 92 -4.39 3.13 -20.01
CA ALA A 92 -4.30 3.66 -18.66
C ALA A 92 -2.85 3.66 -18.16
N CYS A 93 -2.11 2.58 -18.41
CA CYS A 93 -0.69 2.47 -18.09
C CYS A 93 0.13 3.60 -18.77
N GLU A 94 -0.06 3.82 -20.06
CA GLU A 94 0.63 4.90 -20.79
C GLU A 94 0.29 6.29 -20.23
N ARG A 95 -0.96 6.53 -19.79
CA ARG A 95 -1.33 7.77 -19.11
C ARG A 95 -0.62 7.94 -17.78
N SER A 96 -0.51 6.87 -16.98
CA SER A 96 0.21 6.88 -15.72
C SER A 96 1.71 7.09 -15.91
N LEU A 97 2.34 6.38 -16.85
CA LEU A 97 3.76 6.59 -17.22
C LEU A 97 4.06 8.04 -17.61
N LYS A 98 3.17 8.65 -18.40
CA LYS A 98 3.30 10.06 -18.79
C LYS A 98 3.20 11.01 -17.60
N ARG A 99 2.27 10.79 -16.65
CA ARG A 99 2.12 11.63 -15.45
C ARG A 99 3.29 11.45 -14.49
N LEU A 100 3.77 10.21 -14.33
CA LEU A 100 4.92 9.85 -13.51
C LEU A 100 6.27 10.26 -14.15
N ARG A 101 6.27 10.60 -15.44
CA ARG A 101 7.49 10.92 -16.22
C ARG A 101 8.56 9.83 -16.12
N THR A 102 8.14 8.57 -16.28
CA THR A 102 9.01 7.38 -16.22
C THR A 102 8.67 6.44 -17.35
N ASP A 103 9.64 5.61 -17.76
CA ASP A 103 9.46 4.62 -18.81
C ASP A 103 8.85 3.30 -18.30
N ALA A 104 8.96 3.04 -16.98
CA ALA A 104 8.43 1.85 -16.36
C ALA A 104 7.88 2.13 -14.94
N ILE A 105 6.78 1.44 -14.59
CA ILE A 105 6.21 1.36 -13.24
C ILE A 105 6.79 0.11 -12.57
N ASP A 106 7.19 0.20 -11.30
CA ASP A 106 7.74 -0.97 -10.60
C ASP A 106 6.64 -1.97 -10.24
N LEU A 107 5.52 -1.53 -9.64
CA LEU A 107 4.37 -2.38 -9.35
C LEU A 107 3.07 -1.71 -9.81
N TYR A 108 2.33 -2.38 -10.70
CA TYR A 108 1.05 -1.88 -11.21
C TYR A 108 -0.11 -2.73 -10.69
N LEU A 109 -1.02 -2.14 -9.91
CA LEU A 109 -2.10 -2.86 -9.23
C LEU A 109 -3.44 -2.67 -9.95
N LEU A 110 -4.28 -3.71 -9.95
CA LEU A 110 -5.72 -3.54 -10.13
C LEU A 110 -6.30 -2.96 -8.82
N HIS A 111 -6.91 -1.77 -8.88
CA HIS A 111 -7.30 -1.00 -7.69
C HIS A 111 -8.37 -1.69 -6.82
N TRP A 112 -9.32 -2.39 -7.46
CA TRP A 112 -10.25 -3.35 -6.84
C TRP A 112 -10.89 -4.21 -7.91
N ARG A 113 -11.55 -5.27 -7.47
CA ARG A 113 -12.25 -6.20 -8.36
C ARG A 113 -13.50 -5.56 -8.95
N GLU A 114 -13.58 -5.51 -10.28
CA GLU A 114 -14.80 -5.20 -11.03
C GLU A 114 -15.25 -6.45 -11.79
N ARG A 115 -16.46 -6.95 -11.49
CA ARG A 115 -16.93 -8.23 -12.02
C ARG A 115 -17.35 -8.17 -13.49
N GLN A 116 -17.45 -7.00 -14.09
CA GLN A 116 -17.74 -6.81 -15.51
C GLN A 116 -16.56 -7.21 -16.40
N THR A 117 -15.32 -7.03 -15.91
CA THR A 117 -14.12 -7.47 -16.61
C THR A 117 -13.67 -8.83 -16.08
N ARG A 118 -13.43 -9.78 -16.97
CA ARG A 118 -12.93 -11.10 -16.61
C ARG A 118 -11.47 -11.00 -16.15
N LEU A 119 -11.10 -11.69 -15.06
CA LEU A 119 -9.73 -11.67 -14.54
C LEU A 119 -8.68 -12.08 -15.57
N VAL A 120 -8.99 -13.06 -16.41
CA VAL A 120 -8.08 -13.50 -17.49
C VAL A 120 -7.71 -12.36 -18.44
N GLU A 121 -8.63 -11.45 -18.73
CA GLU A 121 -8.33 -10.30 -19.62
C GLU A 121 -7.41 -9.29 -18.94
N THR A 122 -7.62 -9.05 -17.66
CA THR A 122 -6.76 -8.16 -16.86
C THR A 122 -5.37 -8.74 -16.69
N VAL A 123 -5.26 -10.04 -16.35
CA VAL A 123 -3.97 -10.73 -16.21
C VAL A 123 -3.21 -10.75 -17.54
N ASP A 124 -3.85 -11.10 -18.64
CA ASP A 124 -3.23 -11.06 -19.97
C ASP A 124 -2.69 -9.65 -20.32
N ALA A 125 -3.46 -8.60 -19.96
CA ALA A 125 -3.03 -7.23 -20.21
C ALA A 125 -1.83 -6.83 -19.35
N PHE A 126 -1.79 -7.22 -18.07
CA PHE A 126 -0.63 -7.01 -17.20
C PHE A 126 0.62 -7.76 -17.72
N GLU A 127 0.48 -9.04 -18.10
CA GLU A 127 1.60 -9.82 -18.63
C GLU A 127 2.14 -9.21 -19.93
N ASN A 128 1.29 -8.71 -20.81
CA ASN A 128 1.71 -8.01 -22.03
C ASN A 128 2.47 -6.71 -21.69
N LEU A 129 2.03 -5.94 -20.70
CA LEU A 129 2.73 -4.73 -20.24
C LEU A 129 4.10 -5.09 -19.63
N ARG A 130 4.18 -6.18 -18.85
CA ARG A 130 5.42 -6.69 -18.28
C ARG A 130 6.39 -7.13 -19.38
N ALA A 131 5.91 -7.89 -20.35
CA ALA A 131 6.71 -8.31 -21.51
C ALA A 131 7.21 -7.13 -22.37
N ALA A 132 6.42 -6.03 -22.43
CA ALA A 132 6.81 -4.79 -23.11
C ALA A 132 7.73 -3.90 -22.27
N GLY A 133 8.08 -4.27 -21.03
CA GLY A 133 8.92 -3.49 -20.12
C GLY A 133 8.26 -2.22 -19.57
N LYS A 134 6.92 -2.08 -19.69
CA LYS A 134 6.17 -0.93 -19.17
C LYS A 134 5.90 -1.01 -17.68
N ILE A 135 5.86 -2.23 -17.14
CA ILE A 135 5.77 -2.52 -15.72
C ILE A 135 6.78 -3.62 -15.37
N LYS A 136 7.35 -3.62 -14.15
CA LYS A 136 8.22 -4.71 -13.70
C LYS A 136 7.40 -5.87 -13.18
N CYS A 137 6.45 -5.58 -12.30
CA CYS A 137 5.50 -6.57 -11.76
C CYS A 137 4.09 -5.98 -11.64
N TRP A 138 3.12 -6.85 -11.36
CA TRP A 138 1.74 -6.46 -11.16
C TRP A 138 1.14 -7.15 -9.93
N GLY A 139 0.06 -6.61 -9.43
CA GLY A 139 -0.67 -7.15 -8.30
C GLY A 139 -2.11 -6.69 -8.28
N VAL A 140 -2.75 -6.89 -7.15
CA VAL A 140 -4.16 -6.56 -6.95
C VAL A 140 -4.36 -5.74 -5.68
N SER A 141 -5.55 -5.19 -5.52
CA SER A 141 -5.96 -4.51 -4.30
C SER A 141 -7.39 -4.88 -3.94
N ASN A 142 -7.67 -5.00 -2.65
CA ASN A 142 -8.97 -5.36 -2.09
C ASN A 142 -9.49 -6.75 -2.51
N PHE A 143 -8.59 -7.71 -2.75
CA PHE A 143 -8.94 -9.10 -3.02
C PHE A 143 -8.99 -9.88 -1.71
N ASP A 144 -10.11 -10.55 -1.45
CA ASP A 144 -10.22 -11.50 -0.34
C ASP A 144 -9.66 -12.88 -0.73
N VAL A 145 -9.79 -13.88 0.15
CA VAL A 145 -9.28 -15.23 -0.12
C VAL A 145 -9.94 -15.85 -1.34
N ASP A 146 -11.25 -15.65 -1.52
CA ASP A 146 -11.98 -16.24 -2.65
C ASP A 146 -11.57 -15.57 -3.97
N ASP A 147 -11.39 -14.24 -3.96
CA ASP A 147 -10.87 -13.51 -5.12
C ASP A 147 -9.43 -13.91 -5.48
N MET A 148 -8.57 -14.12 -4.47
CA MET A 148 -7.21 -14.61 -4.69
C MET A 148 -7.18 -16.04 -5.23
N GLN A 149 -8.06 -16.92 -4.77
CA GLN A 149 -8.19 -18.28 -5.30
C GLN A 149 -8.70 -18.28 -6.75
N GLU A 150 -9.67 -17.40 -7.08
CA GLU A 150 -10.11 -17.22 -8.47
C GLU A 150 -8.95 -16.72 -9.34
N LEU A 151 -8.16 -15.75 -8.85
CA LEU A 151 -6.98 -15.24 -9.56
C LEU A 151 -5.96 -16.37 -9.81
N TRP A 152 -5.70 -17.24 -8.81
CA TRP A 152 -4.79 -18.39 -8.95
C TRP A 152 -5.27 -19.44 -9.96
N SER A 153 -6.57 -19.50 -10.27
CA SER A 153 -7.13 -20.38 -11.30
C SER A 153 -6.95 -19.87 -12.72
N VAL A 154 -6.54 -18.62 -12.88
CA VAL A 154 -6.27 -18.00 -14.18
C VAL A 154 -4.82 -18.25 -14.60
N GLU A 155 -4.56 -18.46 -15.89
CA GLU A 155 -3.21 -18.59 -16.44
C GLU A 155 -2.39 -17.35 -16.06
N ASN A 156 -1.16 -17.54 -15.58
CA ASN A 156 -0.26 -16.52 -15.02
C ASN A 156 -0.79 -15.78 -13.77
N GLY A 157 -1.94 -16.15 -13.21
CA GLY A 157 -2.49 -15.49 -12.01
C GLY A 157 -1.58 -15.57 -10.79
N THR A 158 -0.75 -16.61 -10.69
CA THR A 158 0.26 -16.81 -9.63
C THR A 158 1.46 -15.86 -9.73
N SER A 159 1.58 -15.08 -10.81
CA SER A 159 2.59 -14.00 -10.94
C SER A 159 2.23 -12.72 -10.18
N CYS A 160 1.09 -12.70 -9.47
CA CYS A 160 0.68 -11.57 -8.64
C CYS A 160 1.71 -11.29 -7.54
N ALA A 161 2.31 -10.09 -7.55
CA ALA A 161 3.42 -9.73 -6.67
C ALA A 161 3.00 -9.23 -5.29
N ALA A 162 1.80 -8.69 -5.14
CA ALA A 162 1.29 -8.17 -3.87
C ALA A 162 -0.25 -8.01 -3.90
N ASN A 163 -0.87 -8.02 -2.71
CA ASN A 163 -2.26 -7.63 -2.53
C ASN A 163 -2.34 -6.46 -1.56
N GLN A 164 -2.89 -5.32 -2.00
CA GLN A 164 -3.03 -4.13 -1.18
C GLN A 164 -4.43 -4.07 -0.56
N VAL A 165 -4.54 -4.01 0.78
CA VAL A 165 -5.81 -4.08 1.49
C VAL A 165 -5.87 -3.11 2.68
N LEU A 166 -7.07 -2.75 3.11
CA LEU A 166 -7.27 -1.99 4.34
C LEU A 166 -6.86 -2.85 5.54
N TYR A 167 -5.90 -2.35 6.31
CA TYR A 167 -5.50 -3.02 7.54
C TYR A 167 -4.95 -2.04 8.58
N ASN A 168 -5.59 -1.98 9.71
CA ASN A 168 -5.23 -1.22 10.90
C ASN A 168 -5.92 -1.82 12.12
N LEU A 169 -5.75 -1.23 13.30
CA LEU A 169 -6.34 -1.70 14.55
C LEU A 169 -7.88 -1.79 14.52
N GLU A 170 -8.57 -0.89 13.79
CA GLU A 170 -10.04 -0.89 13.67
C GLU A 170 -10.56 -1.84 12.58
N ASN A 171 -9.71 -2.16 11.57
CA ASN A 171 -10.07 -2.95 10.40
C ASN A 171 -9.13 -4.16 10.32
N ARG A 172 -9.54 -5.26 10.94
CA ARG A 172 -8.75 -6.49 11.12
C ARG A 172 -9.30 -7.69 10.34
N GLU A 173 -10.19 -7.49 9.39
CA GLU A 173 -10.90 -8.54 8.66
C GLU A 173 -9.97 -9.53 7.97
N ILE A 174 -8.79 -9.05 7.49
CA ILE A 174 -7.79 -9.90 6.83
C ILE A 174 -7.22 -10.99 7.76
N GLU A 175 -7.29 -10.79 9.09
CA GLU A 175 -6.81 -11.78 10.08
C GLU A 175 -7.68 -13.05 10.10
N SER A 176 -8.89 -12.99 9.55
CA SER A 176 -9.79 -14.15 9.49
C SER A 176 -9.44 -15.19 8.42
N GLY A 177 -8.37 -14.98 7.65
CA GLY A 177 -7.96 -15.95 6.61
C GLY A 177 -6.94 -15.40 5.60
N LEU A 178 -7.04 -14.14 5.19
CA LEU A 178 -6.19 -13.60 4.12
C LEU A 178 -4.71 -13.52 4.53
N LEU A 179 -4.39 -13.17 5.78
CA LEU A 179 -2.99 -13.16 6.25
C LEU A 179 -2.35 -14.54 6.13
N ARG A 180 -3.07 -15.57 6.58
CA ARG A 180 -2.58 -16.95 6.51
C ARG A 180 -2.41 -17.40 5.06
N TRP A 181 -3.42 -17.14 4.21
CA TRP A 181 -3.36 -17.48 2.79
C TRP A 181 -2.17 -16.78 2.11
N SER A 182 -1.95 -15.52 2.43
CA SER A 182 -0.87 -14.67 1.92
C SER A 182 0.51 -15.22 2.30
N GLU A 183 0.70 -15.63 3.55
CA GLU A 183 1.94 -16.24 4.04
C GLU A 183 2.21 -17.59 3.35
N GLU A 184 1.20 -18.47 3.27
CA GLU A 184 1.29 -19.79 2.63
C GLU A 184 1.63 -19.69 1.13
N ASN A 185 1.14 -18.65 0.44
CA ASN A 185 1.36 -18.43 -1.00
C ASN A 185 2.46 -17.42 -1.31
N LYS A 186 3.13 -16.85 -0.30
CA LYS A 186 4.22 -15.87 -0.42
C LYS A 186 3.81 -14.61 -1.21
N VAL A 187 2.60 -14.11 -1.00
CA VAL A 187 2.10 -12.87 -1.56
C VAL A 187 2.08 -11.80 -0.48
N PRO A 188 3.01 -10.85 -0.45
CA PRO A 188 3.03 -9.78 0.54
C PRO A 188 1.74 -8.96 0.56
N ILE A 189 1.36 -8.53 1.77
CA ILE A 189 0.23 -7.62 1.99
C ILE A 189 0.74 -6.18 2.11
N MET A 190 0.14 -5.27 1.33
CA MET A 190 0.35 -3.83 1.49
C MET A 190 -0.83 -3.23 2.26
N ALA A 191 -0.60 -2.77 3.49
CA ALA A 191 -1.62 -2.18 4.34
C ALA A 191 -1.82 -0.70 3.99
N TYR A 192 -2.96 -0.35 3.37
CA TYR A 192 -3.33 1.06 3.23
C TYR A 192 -4.14 1.55 4.45
N SER A 193 -4.13 2.86 4.69
CA SER A 193 -4.68 3.49 5.90
C SER A 193 -4.22 2.82 7.21
N PRO A 194 -2.92 2.52 7.38
CA PRO A 194 -2.42 1.71 8.52
C PRO A 194 -2.59 2.42 9.87
N VAL A 195 -2.79 3.73 9.88
CA VAL A 195 -3.04 4.55 11.08
C VAL A 195 -4.52 4.95 11.22
N GLY A 196 -5.41 4.26 10.52
CA GLY A 196 -6.84 4.58 10.47
C GLY A 196 -7.18 5.67 9.46
N HIS A 197 -8.46 6.02 9.39
CA HIS A 197 -8.99 7.05 8.54
C HIS A 197 -9.58 8.18 9.39
N GLY A 198 -9.01 9.38 9.28
CA GLY A 198 -9.36 10.49 10.17
C GLY A 198 -8.62 10.44 11.52
N ARG A 199 -9.20 11.08 12.55
CA ARG A 199 -8.52 11.22 13.86
C ARG A 199 -8.91 10.15 14.88
N GLY A 200 -10.01 9.41 14.68
CA GLY A 200 -10.61 8.55 15.70
C GLY A 200 -9.65 7.54 16.31
N LEU A 201 -8.96 6.76 15.47
CA LEU A 201 -8.01 5.75 15.96
C LEU A 201 -6.86 6.38 16.77
N LEU A 202 -6.27 7.47 16.27
CA LEU A 202 -5.11 8.09 16.91
C LEU A 202 -5.45 8.86 18.21
N GLU A 203 -6.73 9.15 18.46
CA GLU A 203 -7.24 9.76 19.70
C GLU A 203 -7.71 8.71 20.73
N ASN A 204 -7.56 7.41 20.42
CA ASN A 204 -7.95 6.33 21.31
C ASN A 204 -7.12 6.31 22.61
N ALA A 205 -7.79 6.21 23.76
CA ALA A 205 -7.15 6.28 25.07
C ALA A 205 -6.17 5.12 25.34
N THR A 206 -6.44 3.90 24.84
CA THR A 206 -5.54 2.77 24.98
C THR A 206 -4.26 3.00 24.16
N LEU A 207 -4.39 3.48 22.92
CA LEU A 207 -3.24 3.86 22.12
C LEU A 207 -2.40 4.96 22.78
N THR A 208 -3.04 6.00 23.32
CA THR A 208 -2.37 7.09 24.01
C THR A 208 -1.57 6.59 25.20
N LYS A 209 -2.17 5.74 26.05
CA LYS A 209 -1.50 5.14 27.21
C LYS A 209 -0.27 4.33 26.80
N ILE A 210 -0.35 3.55 25.74
CA ILE A 210 0.78 2.75 25.23
C ILE A 210 1.86 3.67 24.65
N ALA A 211 1.46 4.68 23.89
CA ALA A 211 2.38 5.68 23.34
C ALA A 211 3.17 6.42 24.43
N GLU A 212 2.52 6.85 25.51
CA GLU A 212 3.16 7.44 26.68
C GLU A 212 4.16 6.48 27.35
N ARG A 213 3.81 5.18 27.51
CA ARG A 213 4.67 4.14 28.06
C ARG A 213 5.97 3.98 27.24
N HIS A 214 5.88 4.11 25.94
CA HIS A 214 7.02 3.99 25.01
C HIS A 214 7.71 5.34 24.72
N GLY A 215 7.21 6.46 25.25
CA GLY A 215 7.74 7.80 24.96
C GLY A 215 7.64 8.17 23.48
N THR A 216 6.54 7.77 22.80
CA THR A 216 6.33 7.88 21.37
C THR A 216 4.92 8.40 21.02
N THR A 217 4.52 8.36 19.76
CA THR A 217 3.20 8.81 19.30
C THR A 217 2.25 7.64 19.08
N THR A 218 0.95 7.90 19.09
CA THR A 218 -0.09 6.91 18.76
C THR A 218 0.04 6.40 17.33
N SER A 219 0.47 7.24 16.38
CA SER A 219 0.77 6.85 15.00
C SER A 219 1.87 5.80 14.94
N GLN A 220 2.96 5.99 15.69
CA GLN A 220 4.07 5.03 15.73
C GLN A 220 3.64 3.69 16.33
N ILE A 221 2.82 3.70 17.39
CA ILE A 221 2.26 2.46 17.97
C ILE A 221 1.38 1.73 16.95
N ALA A 222 0.48 2.45 16.25
CA ALA A 222 -0.38 1.86 15.24
C ALA A 222 0.42 1.23 14.08
N LEU A 223 1.45 1.93 13.58
CA LEU A 223 2.34 1.42 12.54
C LEU A 223 3.16 0.21 13.01
N ALA A 224 3.74 0.27 14.20
CA ALA A 224 4.48 -0.85 14.79
C ALA A 224 3.58 -2.10 14.94
N TRP A 225 2.31 -1.88 15.31
CA TRP A 225 1.33 -2.97 15.39
C TRP A 225 1.03 -3.58 14.01
N VAL A 226 0.83 -2.78 12.97
CA VAL A 226 0.64 -3.27 11.60
C VAL A 226 1.85 -4.07 11.14
N LEU A 227 3.06 -3.51 11.32
CA LEU A 227 4.33 -4.09 10.87
C LEU A 227 4.78 -5.32 11.67
N ARG A 228 4.03 -5.73 12.73
CA ARG A 228 4.32 -6.98 13.45
C ARG A 228 4.07 -8.23 12.61
N GLN A 229 3.20 -8.12 11.61
CA GLN A 229 2.82 -9.24 10.75
C GLN A 229 3.94 -9.57 9.75
N PRO A 230 4.29 -10.85 9.55
CA PRO A 230 5.20 -11.26 8.49
C PRO A 230 4.68 -10.84 7.11
N GLY A 231 5.56 -10.48 6.18
CA GLY A 231 5.18 -10.13 4.81
C GLY A 231 4.31 -8.86 4.68
N MET A 232 4.32 -7.99 5.70
CA MET A 232 3.51 -6.76 5.72
C MET A 232 4.32 -5.54 5.30
N ILE A 233 3.75 -4.74 4.39
CA ILE A 233 4.21 -3.41 4.01
C ILE A 233 3.16 -2.41 4.48
N ALA A 234 3.52 -1.37 5.23
CA ALA A 234 2.62 -0.29 5.61
C ALA A 234 2.88 0.94 4.74
N ILE A 235 1.82 1.60 4.24
CA ILE A 235 1.90 2.78 3.38
C ILE A 235 1.12 3.97 3.97
N PRO A 236 1.55 4.51 5.13
CA PRO A 236 0.92 5.68 5.72
C PRO A 236 1.08 6.91 4.80
N LYS A 237 0.06 7.76 4.73
CA LYS A 237 0.13 9.05 4.06
C LYS A 237 0.58 10.13 5.03
N ALA A 238 1.57 10.92 4.64
CA ALA A 238 1.97 12.14 5.34
C ALA A 238 2.29 13.25 4.33
N SER A 239 1.77 14.46 4.57
CA SER A 239 1.96 15.63 3.71
C SER A 239 2.77 16.75 4.39
N ASN A 240 3.34 16.49 5.56
CA ASN A 240 4.27 17.36 6.24
C ASN A 240 5.45 16.58 6.81
N GLU A 241 6.59 17.25 6.98
CA GLU A 241 7.84 16.64 7.39
C GLU A 241 7.79 16.02 8.79
N GLU A 242 7.05 16.59 9.73
CA GLU A 242 6.93 16.09 11.09
C GLU A 242 6.31 14.68 11.09
N HIS A 243 5.18 14.51 10.40
CA HIS A 243 4.51 13.21 10.28
C HIS A 243 5.34 12.20 9.49
N VAL A 244 6.13 12.64 8.49
CA VAL A 244 7.04 11.76 7.75
C VAL A 244 8.12 11.20 8.67
N ARG A 245 8.76 12.08 9.48
CA ARG A 245 9.78 11.65 10.48
C ARG A 245 9.16 10.75 11.56
N ASP A 246 7.96 11.05 11.97
CA ASP A 246 7.22 10.26 12.95
C ASP A 246 6.94 8.85 12.43
N ASN A 247 6.40 8.75 11.21
CA ASN A 247 6.18 7.46 10.55
C ASN A 247 7.47 6.65 10.41
N ALA A 248 8.57 7.28 9.97
CA ALA A 248 9.86 6.60 9.77
C ALA A 248 10.41 5.96 11.05
N ARG A 249 10.19 6.58 12.22
CA ARG A 249 10.65 6.06 13.52
C ARG A 249 9.83 4.86 14.01
N SER A 250 8.66 4.60 13.45
CA SER A 250 7.78 3.51 13.89
C SER A 250 8.43 2.12 13.81
N ILE A 251 9.39 1.92 12.89
CA ILE A 251 10.12 0.66 12.73
C ILE A 251 11.03 0.30 13.89
N GLU A 252 11.36 1.28 14.76
CA GLU A 252 12.21 1.11 15.93
C GLU A 252 11.41 0.66 17.17
N ILE A 253 10.09 0.82 17.12
CA ILE A 253 9.20 0.49 18.24
C ILE A 253 9.05 -1.02 18.39
N LYS A 254 9.26 -1.50 19.59
CA LYS A 254 9.08 -2.91 19.97
C LYS A 254 7.93 -3.01 20.96
N LEU A 255 6.77 -3.38 20.49
CA LEU A 255 5.61 -3.62 21.35
C LEU A 255 5.83 -4.87 22.21
N THR A 256 5.42 -4.80 23.48
CA THR A 256 5.48 -5.89 24.43
C THR A 256 4.26 -6.80 24.32
N SER A 257 4.29 -7.99 24.94
CA SER A 257 3.12 -8.87 25.04
C SER A 257 1.97 -8.21 25.80
N GLU A 258 2.25 -7.31 26.75
CA GLU A 258 1.24 -6.55 27.47
C GLU A 258 0.55 -5.53 26.54
N ASP A 259 1.33 -4.82 25.72
CA ASP A 259 0.79 -3.87 24.73
C ASP A 259 -0.15 -4.60 23.75
N PHE A 260 0.27 -5.76 23.24
CA PHE A 260 -0.58 -6.56 22.35
C PHE A 260 -1.88 -6.99 23.05
N ALA A 261 -1.81 -7.43 24.30
CA ALA A 261 -3.00 -7.84 25.05
C ALA A 261 -3.95 -6.66 25.32
N GLU A 262 -3.44 -5.45 25.57
CA GLU A 262 -4.26 -4.25 25.73
C GLU A 262 -4.91 -3.85 24.39
N LEU A 263 -4.15 -3.87 23.29
CA LEU A 263 -4.63 -3.55 21.95
C LEU A 263 -5.67 -4.57 21.44
N ASP A 264 -5.46 -5.86 21.68
CA ASP A 264 -6.41 -6.92 21.27
C ASP A 264 -7.71 -6.88 22.07
N ARG A 265 -7.69 -6.38 23.30
CA ARG A 265 -8.90 -6.16 24.11
C ARG A 265 -9.70 -4.97 23.62
N GLU A 266 -9.02 -3.89 23.26
CA GLU A 266 -9.64 -2.66 22.75
C GLU A 266 -10.16 -2.83 21.32
N PHE A 267 -9.36 -3.47 20.47
CA PHE A 267 -9.62 -3.72 19.05
C PHE A 267 -9.64 -5.22 18.76
N PRO A 268 -10.71 -5.95 19.14
CA PRO A 268 -10.73 -7.40 19.03
C PRO A 268 -10.69 -7.86 17.56
N ALA A 269 -9.91 -8.89 17.28
CA ALA A 269 -9.91 -9.54 15.98
C ALA A 269 -11.30 -10.11 15.63
N PRO A 270 -11.69 -10.18 14.36
CA PRO A 270 -12.97 -10.73 13.95
C PRO A 270 -13.07 -12.21 14.30
N LYS A 271 -14.23 -12.64 14.83
CA LYS A 271 -14.48 -14.04 15.22
C LYS A 271 -14.85 -14.94 14.04
N SER A 272 -15.14 -14.37 12.89
CA SER A 272 -15.54 -15.08 11.67
C SER A 272 -15.16 -14.27 10.43
N LYS A 273 -15.10 -14.94 9.26
CA LYS A 273 -14.89 -14.28 7.96
C LYS A 273 -15.95 -13.18 7.76
N LYS A 274 -15.50 -11.99 7.42
CA LYS A 274 -16.31 -10.85 6.98
C LYS A 274 -15.80 -10.36 5.64
N PRO A 275 -16.65 -9.71 4.84
CA PRO A 275 -16.19 -9.01 3.63
C PRO A 275 -15.08 -8.02 3.99
N LEU A 276 -14.10 -7.84 3.10
CA LEU A 276 -13.06 -6.81 3.29
C LEU A 276 -13.72 -5.44 3.21
N PRO A 277 -13.46 -4.56 4.19
CA PRO A 277 -13.86 -3.17 4.09
C PRO A 277 -13.00 -2.46 3.04
N MET A 278 -13.58 -1.46 2.37
CA MET A 278 -12.90 -0.55 1.44
C MET A 278 -13.24 0.90 1.81
N LEU A 279 -12.31 1.83 1.53
CA LEU A 279 -12.49 3.27 1.70
C LEU A 279 -12.76 3.95 0.35
#